data_971d0c34601dfd00262899201d0b891c
#
_entry.id   971d0c34601dfd00262899201d0b891c
#
_cell.length_a   1.000
_cell.length_b   1.000
_cell.length_c   1.000
_cell.angle_alpha   90.00
_cell.angle_beta   90.00
_cell.angle_gamma   90.00
#
_symmetry.space_group_name_H-M   'P 1'
#
loop_
_entity.id
_entity.type
_entity.pdbx_description
1 polymer ?
#
loop_
_entity_poly.entity_id
_entity_poly.type
_entity_poly.pdbx_seq_one_letter_code
_entity_poly.pdbx_strand_id
1 'polypeptide(L)'
;MLNLNNVNYSDSFSDNIMNEVSKKLNEIKITDEYIKSTNRQDFRNELVFTIDPYTSKDLDDAIHVKVIDEKTKLLEVGVHIADPTTYVDVDSLLDKEALNRATSVYLVQKKISMLPLILSDDVCSIMPGKDTLTISCVFRIYLNNGSLDSSFQPYFTLSVVNSRAKWDYDLVQKLIEKKEVKYEDLKTDDGSKPQSEEIFNGLKNAVEILYQLTNLVRKERFDSGSLMIEQEGDAFDLDPETKMPTNYP
;
A
#
# COMPACT_ATOMS: atom_id res chain seq x y z
N MET A 1 -4.97 27.86 12.05
CA MET A 1 -3.68 27.13 12.14
C MET A 1 -3.05 26.90 10.78
N LEU A 2 -3.79 26.41 9.76
CA LEU A 2 -3.24 26.21 8.38
C LEU A 2 -2.74 27.54 7.75
N ASN A 3 -3.46 28.63 7.91
CA ASN A 3 -3.05 29.95 7.42
C ASN A 3 -1.77 30.51 8.06
N LEU A 4 -1.45 30.10 9.30
CA LEU A 4 -0.24 30.54 10.01
C LEU A 4 1.03 29.89 9.45
N ASN A 5 0.90 28.76 8.72
CA ASN A 5 2.00 28.01 8.12
C ASN A 5 1.99 28.08 6.60
N ASN A 6 1.30 29.08 6.00
CA ASN A 6 1.13 29.21 4.55
C ASN A 6 0.54 27.98 3.84
N VAL A 7 -0.18 27.14 4.58
CA VAL A 7 -0.88 25.98 4.00
C VAL A 7 -2.23 26.47 3.48
N ASN A 8 -2.29 26.80 2.21
CA ASN A 8 -3.43 27.44 1.57
C ASN A 8 -4.21 26.40 0.74
N TYR A 9 -4.77 25.38 1.41
CA TYR A 9 -5.53 24.33 0.74
C TYR A 9 -7.04 24.45 0.98
N SER A 10 -7.78 24.36 -0.13
CA SER A 10 -9.20 24.01 -0.07
C SER A 10 -9.34 22.52 0.25
N ASP A 11 -10.33 22.14 1.04
CA ASP A 11 -10.69 20.73 1.29
C ASP A 11 -11.34 20.07 0.07
N SER A 12 -11.75 20.86 -0.91
CA SER A 12 -12.43 20.44 -2.13
C SER A 12 -11.61 20.74 -3.39
N PHE A 13 -11.93 20.02 -4.43
CA PHE A 13 -11.45 20.26 -5.79
C PHE A 13 -12.51 20.99 -6.59
N SER A 14 -12.12 21.81 -7.56
CA SER A 14 -13.06 22.53 -8.41
C SER A 14 -13.87 21.57 -9.31
N ASP A 15 -15.06 22.00 -9.73
CA ASP A 15 -15.91 21.21 -10.63
C ASP A 15 -15.19 20.84 -11.94
N ASN A 16 -14.34 21.72 -12.45
CA ASN A 16 -13.56 21.45 -13.66
C ASN A 16 -12.58 20.29 -13.46
N ILE A 17 -11.89 20.23 -12.33
CA ILE A 17 -11.02 19.12 -11.97
C ILE A 17 -11.83 17.83 -11.79
N MET A 18 -12.98 17.89 -11.11
CA MET A 18 -13.84 16.71 -10.89
C MET A 18 -14.43 16.18 -12.19
N ASN A 19 -14.75 17.05 -13.15
CA ASN A 19 -15.18 16.66 -14.48
C ASN A 19 -14.06 15.96 -15.28
N GLU A 20 -12.82 16.46 -15.18
CA GLU A 20 -11.64 15.83 -15.77
C GLU A 20 -11.41 14.42 -15.20
N VAL A 21 -11.46 14.26 -13.88
CA VAL A 21 -11.37 12.96 -13.19
C VAL A 21 -12.48 12.01 -13.66
N SER A 22 -13.73 12.48 -13.69
CA SER A 22 -14.88 11.67 -14.11
C SER A 22 -14.75 11.18 -15.55
N LYS A 23 -14.24 12.01 -16.45
CA LYS A 23 -13.95 11.64 -17.83
C LYS A 23 -12.92 10.53 -17.89
N LYS A 24 -11.81 10.68 -17.17
CA LYS A 24 -10.70 9.71 -17.11
C LYS A 24 -11.19 8.35 -16.58
N LEU A 25 -11.99 8.35 -15.50
CA LEU A 25 -12.58 7.14 -14.92
C LEU A 25 -13.54 6.42 -15.87
N ASN A 26 -14.21 7.14 -16.77
CA ASN A 26 -15.05 6.54 -17.79
C ASN A 26 -14.25 5.93 -18.95
N GLU A 27 -13.11 6.52 -19.28
CA GLU A 27 -12.22 6.04 -20.35
C GLU A 27 -11.43 4.78 -19.95
N ILE A 28 -10.98 4.70 -18.69
CA ILE A 28 -10.14 3.61 -18.20
C ILE A 28 -11.02 2.53 -17.56
N LYS A 29 -11.05 1.36 -18.21
CA LYS A 29 -11.64 0.14 -17.64
C LYS A 29 -10.57 -0.94 -17.60
N ILE A 30 -10.34 -1.50 -16.43
CA ILE A 30 -9.32 -2.53 -16.22
C ILE A 30 -9.89 -3.85 -16.76
N THR A 31 -9.67 -4.10 -18.04
CA THR A 31 -10.01 -5.36 -18.71
C THR A 31 -8.74 -6.06 -19.16
N ASP A 32 -8.84 -7.34 -19.52
CA ASP A 32 -7.68 -8.08 -20.03
C ASP A 32 -7.11 -7.46 -21.32
N GLU A 33 -7.98 -6.87 -22.16
CA GLU A 33 -7.58 -6.12 -23.36
C GLU A 33 -6.80 -4.85 -22.98
N TYR A 34 -7.28 -4.11 -21.96
CA TYR A 34 -6.58 -2.92 -21.47
C TYR A 34 -5.21 -3.27 -20.90
N ILE A 35 -5.12 -4.31 -20.08
CA ILE A 35 -3.86 -4.79 -19.50
C ILE A 35 -2.84 -5.13 -20.59
N LYS A 36 -3.28 -5.87 -21.62
CA LYS A 36 -2.43 -6.23 -22.77
C LYS A 36 -2.03 -5.01 -23.60
N SER A 37 -2.98 -4.11 -23.91
CA SER A 37 -2.72 -2.94 -24.76
C SER A 37 -1.78 -1.93 -24.11
N THR A 38 -1.77 -1.86 -22.78
CA THR A 38 -0.88 -0.99 -21.98
C THR A 38 0.40 -1.71 -21.53
N ASN A 39 0.61 -2.96 -21.98
CA ASN A 39 1.78 -3.79 -21.65
C ASN A 39 2.03 -3.90 -20.14
N ARG A 40 0.95 -4.01 -19.35
CA ARG A 40 1.02 -4.19 -17.91
C ARG A 40 1.24 -5.66 -17.56
N GLN A 41 2.13 -5.91 -16.61
CA GLN A 41 2.33 -7.25 -16.06
C GLN A 41 1.18 -7.59 -15.11
N ASP A 42 0.66 -8.81 -15.24
CA ASP A 42 -0.49 -9.29 -14.47
C ASP A 42 -0.04 -10.07 -13.23
N PHE A 43 -0.23 -9.48 -12.06
CA PHE A 43 0.02 -10.09 -10.74
C PHE A 43 -1.27 -10.42 -9.99
N ARG A 44 -2.43 -10.41 -10.65
CA ARG A 44 -3.72 -10.68 -10.00
C ARG A 44 -3.83 -12.07 -9.38
N ASN A 45 -3.01 -13.02 -9.83
CA ASN A 45 -2.97 -14.38 -9.30
C ASN A 45 -1.98 -14.59 -8.15
N GLU A 46 -1.10 -13.61 -7.88
CA GLU A 46 -0.17 -13.70 -6.76
C GLU A 46 -0.87 -13.39 -5.43
N LEU A 47 -0.27 -13.82 -4.33
CA LEU A 47 -0.76 -13.56 -2.98
C LEU A 47 -0.36 -12.14 -2.54
N VAL A 48 -0.92 -11.14 -3.21
CA VAL A 48 -0.69 -9.72 -2.89
C VAL A 48 -1.55 -9.33 -1.70
N PHE A 49 -1.00 -8.56 -0.76
CA PHE A 49 -1.72 -8.01 0.39
C PHE A 49 -1.10 -6.70 0.85
N THR A 50 -1.86 -5.93 1.63
CA THR A 50 -1.40 -4.67 2.23
C THR A 50 -1.29 -4.80 3.74
N ILE A 51 -0.42 -3.98 4.38
CA ILE A 51 -0.25 -3.89 5.82
C ILE A 51 -0.22 -2.41 6.22
N ASP A 52 -1.33 -1.93 6.76
CA ASP A 52 -1.57 -0.51 7.00
C ASP A 52 -2.17 -0.27 8.40
N PRO A 53 -2.24 0.98 8.88
CA PRO A 53 -3.11 1.31 10.00
C PRO A 53 -4.55 0.87 9.75
N TYR A 54 -5.25 0.36 10.77
CA TYR A 54 -6.63 -0.13 10.65
C TYR A 54 -7.57 0.87 9.95
N THR A 55 -7.40 2.15 10.24
CA THR A 55 -8.24 3.24 9.72
C THR A 55 -7.90 3.71 8.31
N SER A 56 -6.80 3.23 7.71
CA SER A 56 -6.37 3.65 6.37
C SER A 56 -7.37 3.24 5.30
N LYS A 57 -7.63 4.16 4.38
CA LYS A 57 -8.47 3.96 3.19
C LYS A 57 -7.69 4.08 1.90
N ASP A 58 -6.61 4.85 1.93
CA ASP A 58 -5.64 5.04 0.88
C ASP A 58 -4.52 4.02 1.04
N LEU A 59 -4.69 2.85 0.45
CA LEU A 59 -3.71 1.77 0.48
C LEU A 59 -2.81 1.92 -0.73
N ASP A 60 -1.65 2.55 -0.52
CA ASP A 60 -0.75 2.95 -1.60
C ASP A 60 0.27 1.87 -1.97
N ASP A 61 0.59 0.97 -1.04
CA ASP A 61 1.59 -0.07 -1.23
C ASP A 61 1.08 -1.46 -0.82
N ALA A 62 1.51 -2.44 -1.59
CA ALA A 62 1.22 -3.84 -1.37
C ALA A 62 2.46 -4.69 -1.67
N ILE A 63 2.47 -5.89 -1.14
CA ILE A 63 3.60 -6.79 -1.28
C ILE A 63 3.13 -8.21 -1.59
N HIS A 64 3.94 -8.96 -2.34
CA HIS A 64 3.85 -10.40 -2.38
C HIS A 64 5.23 -11.04 -2.21
N VAL A 65 5.24 -12.27 -1.73
CA VAL A 65 6.43 -13.11 -1.70
C VAL A 65 6.08 -14.50 -2.20
N LYS A 66 6.97 -15.06 -3.03
CA LYS A 66 6.83 -16.38 -3.63
C LYS A 66 8.12 -17.16 -3.44
N VAL A 67 8.01 -18.38 -2.97
CA VAL A 67 9.17 -19.29 -2.89
C VAL A 67 9.44 -19.84 -4.29
N ILE A 68 10.62 -19.54 -4.84
CA ILE A 68 11.07 -20.01 -6.15
C ILE A 68 11.79 -21.37 -6.00
N ASP A 69 12.62 -21.50 -4.97
CA ASP A 69 13.33 -22.74 -4.68
C ASP A 69 13.49 -22.95 -3.16
N GLU A 70 12.84 -23.97 -2.66
CA GLU A 70 12.87 -24.36 -1.25
C GLU A 70 14.26 -24.79 -0.77
N LYS A 71 15.07 -25.42 -1.64
CA LYS A 71 16.40 -25.92 -1.27
C LYS A 71 17.40 -24.80 -1.07
N THR A 72 17.40 -23.84 -1.95
CA THR A 72 18.30 -22.68 -1.91
C THR A 72 17.71 -21.53 -1.09
N LYS A 73 16.43 -21.64 -0.69
CA LYS A 73 15.68 -20.57 -0.04
C LYS A 73 15.59 -19.29 -0.88
N LEU A 74 15.48 -19.48 -2.21
CA LEU A 74 15.33 -18.39 -3.15
C LEU A 74 13.88 -17.92 -3.16
N LEU A 75 13.68 -16.63 -2.93
CA LEU A 75 12.39 -15.95 -2.93
C LEU A 75 12.31 -14.98 -4.11
N GLU A 76 11.13 -14.82 -4.67
CA GLU A 76 10.76 -13.68 -5.49
C GLU A 76 9.86 -12.76 -4.63
N VAL A 77 10.21 -11.48 -4.59
CA VAL A 77 9.46 -10.45 -3.87
C VAL A 77 9.01 -9.40 -4.86
N GLY A 78 7.73 -9.07 -4.81
CA GLY A 78 7.15 -7.97 -5.55
C GLY A 78 6.62 -6.90 -4.61
N VAL A 79 7.05 -5.67 -4.83
CA VAL A 79 6.51 -4.48 -4.19
C VAL A 79 5.68 -3.73 -5.20
N HIS A 80 4.43 -3.46 -4.87
CA HIS A 80 3.44 -2.88 -5.77
C HIS A 80 2.97 -1.55 -5.20
N ILE A 81 3.15 -0.48 -5.95
CA ILE A 81 2.74 0.87 -5.56
C ILE A 81 1.59 1.30 -6.47
N ALA A 82 0.55 1.85 -5.89
CA ALA A 82 -0.58 2.41 -6.64
C ALA A 82 -0.09 3.37 -7.74
N ASP A 83 -0.73 3.30 -8.92
CA ASP A 83 -0.35 4.11 -10.09
C ASP A 83 -1.41 5.20 -10.40
N PRO A 84 -1.48 6.30 -9.63
CA PRO A 84 -2.37 7.40 -9.94
C PRO A 84 -2.02 8.11 -11.24
N THR A 85 -0.80 7.96 -11.75
CA THR A 85 -0.34 8.64 -12.98
C THR A 85 -1.12 8.19 -14.22
N THR A 86 -1.74 7.02 -14.17
CA THR A 86 -2.65 6.55 -15.23
C THR A 86 -3.90 7.42 -15.32
N TYR A 87 -4.35 8.02 -14.23
CA TYR A 87 -5.57 8.82 -14.14
C TYR A 87 -5.32 10.33 -14.18
N VAL A 88 -4.06 10.75 -14.07
CA VAL A 88 -3.62 12.15 -14.04
C VAL A 88 -2.76 12.43 -15.27
N ASP A 89 -3.30 13.16 -16.24
CA ASP A 89 -2.52 13.55 -17.41
C ASP A 89 -1.56 14.69 -17.06
N VAL A 90 -0.37 14.65 -17.62
CA VAL A 90 0.65 15.72 -17.46
C VAL A 90 0.07 17.05 -17.92
N ASP A 91 0.35 18.11 -17.16
CA ASP A 91 -0.12 19.49 -17.40
C ASP A 91 -1.65 19.69 -17.34
N SER A 92 -2.40 18.68 -16.92
CA SER A 92 -3.85 18.79 -16.69
C SER A 92 -4.19 19.73 -15.52
N LEU A 93 -5.47 20.05 -15.34
CA LEU A 93 -5.90 20.84 -14.19
C LEU A 93 -5.64 20.10 -12.87
N LEU A 94 -5.85 18.79 -12.87
CA LEU A 94 -5.59 17.95 -11.70
C LEU A 94 -4.09 17.87 -11.41
N ASP A 95 -3.25 17.68 -12.42
CA ASP A 95 -1.78 17.65 -12.25
C ASP A 95 -1.24 18.95 -11.63
N LYS A 96 -1.69 20.11 -12.14
CA LYS A 96 -1.34 21.43 -11.61
C LYS A 96 -1.79 21.62 -10.17
N GLU A 97 -3.00 21.16 -9.83
CA GLU A 97 -3.52 21.22 -8.47
C GLU A 97 -2.74 20.29 -7.54
N ALA A 98 -2.43 19.06 -7.98
CA ALA A 98 -1.63 18.11 -7.24
C ALA A 98 -0.20 18.63 -7.00
N LEU A 99 0.43 19.24 -8.03
CA LEU A 99 1.73 19.90 -7.91
C LEU A 99 1.70 21.04 -6.88
N ASN A 100 0.63 21.84 -6.90
CA ASN A 100 0.46 22.93 -5.94
C ASN A 100 0.26 22.43 -4.51
N ARG A 101 -0.45 21.32 -4.32
CA ARG A 101 -0.64 20.67 -3.01
C ARG A 101 0.64 19.97 -2.53
N ALA A 102 1.42 19.40 -3.43
CA ALA A 102 2.67 18.66 -3.22
C ALA A 102 2.54 17.37 -2.39
N THR A 103 1.65 17.30 -1.40
CA THR A 103 1.44 16.15 -0.51
C THR A 103 0.03 16.16 0.09
N SER A 104 -0.44 15.01 0.56
CA SER A 104 -1.57 14.98 1.48
C SER A 104 -1.14 15.44 2.86
N VAL A 105 -1.99 16.23 3.53
CA VAL A 105 -1.73 16.75 4.88
C VAL A 105 -2.63 16.03 5.88
N TYR A 106 -2.01 15.36 6.84
CA TYR A 106 -2.72 14.63 7.89
C TYR A 106 -2.76 15.48 9.14
N LEU A 107 -3.96 15.95 9.49
CA LEU A 107 -4.24 16.67 10.72
C LEU A 107 -4.91 15.71 11.70
N VAL A 108 -4.90 16.06 12.99
CA VAL A 108 -5.54 15.25 14.03
C VAL A 108 -7.02 14.99 13.71
N GLN A 109 -7.73 15.98 13.16
CA GLN A 109 -9.18 15.89 12.90
C GLN A 109 -9.55 15.49 11.48
N LYS A 110 -8.65 15.67 10.50
CA LYS A 110 -8.95 15.43 9.08
C LYS A 110 -7.70 15.26 8.21
N LYS A 111 -7.89 14.59 7.10
CA LYS A 111 -6.92 14.53 5.99
C LYS A 111 -7.31 15.57 4.93
N ILE A 112 -6.34 16.33 4.46
CA ILE A 112 -6.45 17.18 3.25
C ILE A 112 -5.70 16.46 2.14
N SER A 113 -6.42 15.83 1.24
CA SER A 113 -5.83 14.96 0.23
C SER A 113 -5.18 15.74 -0.90
N MET A 114 -4.04 15.24 -1.39
CA MET A 114 -3.35 15.73 -2.58
C MET A 114 -4.17 15.50 -3.85
N LEU A 115 -4.84 14.37 -3.95
CA LEU A 115 -5.72 13.97 -5.04
C LEU A 115 -7.18 13.86 -4.56
N PRO A 116 -8.18 13.97 -5.46
CA PRO A 116 -9.57 13.70 -5.11
C PRO A 116 -9.74 12.32 -4.46
N LEU A 117 -10.58 12.21 -3.43
CA LEU A 117 -10.78 10.96 -2.68
C LEU A 117 -11.23 9.79 -3.54
N ILE A 118 -11.96 10.05 -4.64
CA ILE A 118 -12.33 9.01 -5.59
C ILE A 118 -11.11 8.36 -6.26
N LEU A 119 -9.98 9.08 -6.36
CA LEU A 119 -8.72 8.51 -6.83
C LEU A 119 -7.96 7.88 -5.66
N SER A 120 -7.66 8.63 -4.59
CA SER A 120 -6.80 8.17 -3.51
C SER A 120 -7.41 7.03 -2.68
N ASP A 121 -8.69 7.16 -2.31
CA ASP A 121 -9.32 6.26 -1.34
C ASP A 121 -10.15 5.15 -2.02
N ASP A 122 -10.35 5.24 -3.36
CA ASP A 122 -11.09 4.24 -4.13
C ASP A 122 -10.26 3.69 -5.30
N VAL A 123 -10.17 4.40 -6.43
CA VAL A 123 -9.70 3.81 -7.70
C VAL A 123 -8.24 3.36 -7.62
N CYS A 124 -7.37 4.14 -6.99
CA CYS A 124 -5.95 3.81 -6.83
C CYS A 124 -5.65 3.01 -5.56
N SER A 125 -6.56 2.99 -4.58
CA SER A 125 -6.35 2.21 -3.35
C SER A 125 -6.36 0.71 -3.65
N ILE A 126 -5.33 0.00 -3.15
CA ILE A 126 -5.14 -1.44 -3.39
C ILE A 126 -6.03 -2.26 -2.45
N MET A 127 -7.34 -2.05 -2.59
CA MET A 127 -8.35 -2.73 -1.78
C MET A 127 -8.50 -4.20 -2.15
N PRO A 128 -8.80 -5.08 -1.17
CA PRO A 128 -9.02 -6.50 -1.42
C PRO A 128 -10.15 -6.78 -2.43
N GLY A 129 -9.88 -7.75 -3.33
CA GLY A 129 -10.86 -8.22 -4.31
C GLY A 129 -11.09 -7.28 -5.49
N LYS A 130 -10.33 -6.20 -5.59
CA LYS A 130 -10.42 -5.21 -6.67
C LYS A 130 -9.14 -5.20 -7.50
N ASP A 131 -9.27 -5.18 -8.83
CA ASP A 131 -8.14 -4.98 -9.72
C ASP A 131 -7.68 -3.53 -9.63
N THR A 132 -6.39 -3.32 -9.31
CA THR A 132 -5.80 -2.00 -9.15
C THR A 132 -4.55 -1.88 -10.02
N LEU A 133 -4.42 -0.75 -10.72
CA LEU A 133 -3.24 -0.45 -11.52
C LEU A 133 -2.09 0.00 -10.62
N THR A 134 -0.93 -0.61 -10.83
CA THR A 134 0.26 -0.39 -10.01
C THR A 134 1.51 -0.23 -10.85
N ILE A 135 2.56 0.30 -10.21
CA ILE A 135 3.96 0.17 -10.65
C ILE A 135 4.61 -0.81 -9.70
N SER A 136 5.21 -1.86 -10.24
CA SER A 136 5.81 -2.92 -9.45
C SER A 136 7.31 -2.99 -9.60
N CYS A 137 8.00 -3.23 -8.49
CA CYS A 137 9.39 -3.64 -8.45
C CYS A 137 9.44 -5.13 -8.09
N VAL A 138 10.09 -5.93 -8.92
CA VAL A 138 10.26 -7.38 -8.68
C VAL A 138 11.73 -7.71 -8.60
N PHE A 139 12.11 -8.44 -7.55
CA PHE A 139 13.49 -8.88 -7.33
C PHE A 139 13.52 -10.27 -6.70
N ARG A 140 14.68 -10.93 -6.79
CA ARG A 140 14.92 -12.22 -6.15
C ARG A 140 16.00 -12.11 -5.08
N ILE A 141 15.76 -12.81 -3.97
CA ILE A 141 16.59 -12.69 -2.77
C ILE A 141 16.66 -14.03 -2.04
N TYR A 142 17.81 -14.35 -1.48
CA TYR A 142 18.01 -15.55 -0.67
C TYR A 142 17.66 -15.30 0.79
N LEU A 143 16.70 -16.07 1.33
CA LEU A 143 16.26 -15.94 2.73
C LEU A 143 17.34 -16.34 3.75
N ASN A 144 18.34 -17.13 3.36
CA ASN A 144 19.40 -17.58 4.26
C ASN A 144 20.41 -16.49 4.63
N ASN A 145 20.61 -15.49 3.77
CA ASN A 145 21.64 -14.46 3.96
C ASN A 145 21.19 -13.04 3.55
N GLY A 146 20.00 -12.86 2.98
CA GLY A 146 19.52 -11.55 2.52
C GLY A 146 20.19 -11.01 1.25
N SER A 147 20.99 -11.82 0.54
CA SER A 147 21.63 -11.37 -0.70
C SER A 147 20.70 -11.47 -1.90
N LEU A 148 20.80 -10.52 -2.82
CA LEU A 148 20.09 -10.57 -4.10
C LEU A 148 20.63 -11.71 -4.98
N ASP A 149 19.74 -12.33 -5.76
CA ASP A 149 20.13 -13.28 -6.79
C ASP A 149 20.81 -12.53 -7.94
N SER A 150 22.12 -12.75 -8.10
CA SER A 150 22.91 -12.10 -9.15
C SER A 150 22.55 -12.56 -10.57
N SER A 151 21.84 -13.67 -10.72
CA SER A 151 21.36 -14.18 -11.99
C SER A 151 20.03 -13.56 -12.45
N PHE A 152 19.35 -12.83 -11.54
CA PHE A 152 18.08 -12.17 -11.80
C PHE A 152 18.24 -10.66 -11.65
N GLN A 153 18.09 -9.92 -12.74
CA GLN A 153 18.12 -8.46 -12.70
C GLN A 153 16.79 -7.93 -12.13
N PRO A 154 16.80 -7.21 -11.00
CA PRO A 154 15.60 -6.52 -10.52
C PRO A 154 15.02 -5.61 -11.59
N TYR A 155 13.70 -5.56 -11.71
CA TYR A 155 13.05 -4.74 -12.72
C TYR A 155 11.83 -4.01 -12.20
N PHE A 156 11.50 -2.90 -12.87
CA PHE A 156 10.29 -2.12 -12.66
C PHE A 156 9.35 -2.29 -13.84
N THR A 157 8.06 -2.39 -13.56
CA THR A 157 7.06 -2.55 -14.60
C THR A 157 5.74 -1.90 -14.22
N LEU A 158 5.00 -1.41 -15.22
CA LEU A 158 3.57 -1.15 -15.05
C LEU A 158 2.86 -2.48 -14.84
N SER A 159 1.90 -2.53 -13.93
CA SER A 159 1.29 -3.79 -13.53
C SER A 159 -0.17 -3.63 -13.13
N VAL A 160 -0.81 -4.76 -12.89
CA VAL A 160 -2.11 -4.87 -12.25
C VAL A 160 -2.05 -5.91 -11.15
N VAL A 161 -2.64 -5.60 -10.00
CA VAL A 161 -2.73 -6.49 -8.84
C VAL A 161 -4.18 -6.66 -8.42
N ASN A 162 -4.45 -7.74 -7.67
CA ASN A 162 -5.70 -7.95 -6.93
C ASN A 162 -5.34 -8.38 -5.51
N SER A 163 -5.47 -7.45 -4.57
CA SER A 163 -5.12 -7.72 -3.18
C SER A 163 -6.02 -8.80 -2.57
N ARG A 164 -5.43 -9.69 -1.80
CA ARG A 164 -6.13 -10.79 -1.12
C ARG A 164 -6.60 -10.42 0.27
N ALA A 165 -5.97 -9.47 0.90
CA ALA A 165 -6.35 -8.97 2.23
C ALA A 165 -5.76 -7.58 2.49
N LYS A 166 -6.46 -6.82 3.32
CA LYS A 166 -5.96 -5.63 4.01
C LYS A 166 -5.74 -6.02 5.46
N TRP A 167 -4.49 -6.12 5.88
CA TRP A 167 -4.15 -6.43 7.27
C TRP A 167 -3.65 -5.19 7.99
N ASP A 168 -3.94 -5.10 9.28
CA ASP A 168 -3.43 -4.01 10.11
C ASP A 168 -2.16 -4.44 10.87
N TYR A 169 -1.46 -3.45 11.38
CA TYR A 169 -0.21 -3.68 12.13
C TYR A 169 -0.41 -4.59 13.34
N ASP A 170 -1.56 -4.49 14.05
CA ASP A 170 -1.83 -5.28 15.24
C ASP A 170 -2.06 -6.75 14.90
N LEU A 171 -2.78 -7.02 13.80
CA LEU A 171 -2.98 -8.37 13.29
C LEU A 171 -1.66 -9.00 12.87
N VAL A 172 -0.86 -8.28 12.08
CA VAL A 172 0.45 -8.76 11.62
C VAL A 172 1.40 -8.96 12.79
N GLN A 173 1.40 -8.07 13.79
CA GLN A 173 2.20 -8.22 15.00
C GLN A 173 1.83 -9.49 15.78
N LYS A 174 0.54 -9.80 15.90
CA LYS A 174 0.09 -11.07 16.52
C LYS A 174 0.60 -12.31 15.78
N LEU A 175 0.59 -12.25 14.43
CA LEU A 175 1.12 -13.36 13.62
C LEU A 175 2.64 -13.53 13.81
N ILE A 176 3.39 -12.44 13.84
CA ILE A 176 4.85 -12.44 14.09
C ILE A 176 5.16 -13.00 15.48
N GLU A 177 4.38 -12.64 16.49
CA GLU A 177 4.51 -13.14 17.87
C GLU A 177 3.97 -14.57 18.05
N LYS A 178 3.52 -15.21 16.96
CA LYS A 178 2.93 -16.56 16.96
C LYS A 178 1.72 -16.70 17.89
N LYS A 179 0.99 -15.61 18.12
CA LYS A 179 -0.29 -15.62 18.80
C LYS A 179 -1.34 -16.28 17.90
N GLU A 180 -2.30 -16.96 18.53
CA GLU A 180 -3.37 -17.60 17.77
C GLU A 180 -4.25 -16.53 17.08
N VAL A 181 -4.34 -16.61 15.75
CA VAL A 181 -5.27 -15.85 14.92
C VAL A 181 -6.02 -16.86 14.07
N LYS A 182 -7.33 -16.88 14.20
CA LYS A 182 -8.20 -17.80 13.47
C LYS A 182 -8.84 -17.10 12.28
N TYR A 183 -9.01 -17.84 11.19
CA TYR A 183 -9.65 -17.34 9.98
C TYR A 183 -11.08 -16.83 10.25
N GLU A 184 -11.81 -17.49 11.17
CA GLU A 184 -13.19 -17.15 11.54
C GLU A 184 -13.29 -15.78 12.24
N ASP A 185 -12.23 -15.35 12.93
CA ASP A 185 -12.21 -14.10 13.68
C ASP A 185 -11.99 -12.87 12.78
N LEU A 186 -11.59 -13.09 11.52
CA LEU A 186 -11.36 -12.01 10.55
C LEU A 186 -12.69 -11.53 9.94
N LYS A 187 -12.76 -10.25 9.63
CA LYS A 187 -13.97 -9.61 9.11
C LYS A 187 -13.90 -9.42 7.59
N THR A 188 -15.04 -9.58 6.95
CA THR A 188 -15.16 -9.37 5.49
C THR A 188 -15.32 -7.90 5.14
N ASP A 189 -16.03 -7.15 5.97
CA ASP A 189 -16.40 -5.74 5.76
C ASP A 189 -15.23 -4.76 5.89
N ASP A 190 -14.18 -5.12 6.65
CA ASP A 190 -12.95 -4.32 6.76
C ASP A 190 -11.82 -4.78 5.82
N GLY A 191 -12.05 -5.84 5.04
CA GLY A 191 -11.10 -6.41 4.09
C GLY A 191 -10.01 -7.28 4.73
N SER A 192 -10.07 -7.56 6.04
CA SER A 192 -9.07 -8.38 6.72
C SER A 192 -9.19 -9.87 6.40
N LYS A 193 -10.40 -10.34 6.07
CA LYS A 193 -10.70 -11.75 5.77
C LYS A 193 -10.46 -12.09 4.31
N PRO A 194 -9.47 -12.95 3.98
CA PRO A 194 -9.27 -13.44 2.63
C PRO A 194 -10.44 -14.32 2.16
N GLN A 195 -10.51 -14.59 0.85
CA GLN A 195 -11.58 -15.37 0.24
C GLN A 195 -11.67 -16.83 0.74
N SER A 196 -10.56 -17.39 1.22
CA SER A 196 -10.52 -18.76 1.75
C SER A 196 -9.46 -18.90 2.85
N GLU A 197 -9.63 -19.95 3.67
CA GLU A 197 -8.65 -20.32 4.70
C GLU A 197 -7.30 -20.73 4.10
N GLU A 198 -7.30 -21.30 2.90
CA GLU A 198 -6.07 -21.63 2.17
C GLU A 198 -5.26 -20.36 1.85
N ILE A 199 -5.92 -19.32 1.33
CA ILE A 199 -5.30 -18.01 1.09
C ILE A 199 -4.81 -17.41 2.40
N PHE A 200 -5.60 -17.47 3.47
CA PHE A 200 -5.18 -16.99 4.79
C PHE A 200 -3.89 -17.67 5.28
N ASN A 201 -3.81 -18.98 5.16
CA ASN A 201 -2.61 -19.73 5.55
C ASN A 201 -1.40 -19.39 4.66
N GLY A 202 -1.63 -19.16 3.37
CA GLY A 202 -0.60 -18.68 2.44
C GLY A 202 -0.08 -17.28 2.83
N LEU A 203 -0.96 -16.36 3.19
CA LEU A 203 -0.59 -15.02 3.65
C LEU A 203 0.13 -15.03 5.00
N LYS A 204 -0.28 -15.91 5.94
CA LYS A 204 0.46 -16.09 7.21
C LYS A 204 1.90 -16.52 6.96
N ASN A 205 2.09 -17.50 6.07
CA ASN A 205 3.43 -17.94 5.69
C ASN A 205 4.22 -16.82 5.01
N ALA A 206 3.58 -16.03 4.16
CA ALA A 206 4.19 -14.86 3.54
C ALA A 206 4.68 -13.85 4.56
N VAL A 207 3.88 -13.53 5.58
CA VAL A 207 4.27 -12.64 6.69
C VAL A 207 5.48 -13.21 7.46
N GLU A 208 5.49 -14.50 7.77
CA GLU A 208 6.63 -15.12 8.46
C GLU A 208 7.92 -15.03 7.64
N ILE A 209 7.85 -15.32 6.34
CA ILE A 209 8.99 -15.21 5.42
C ILE A 209 9.47 -13.76 5.34
N LEU A 210 8.56 -12.81 5.14
CA LEU A 210 8.89 -11.38 5.05
C LEU A 210 9.49 -10.85 6.34
N TYR A 211 8.99 -11.28 7.50
CA TYR A 211 9.57 -10.90 8.79
C TYR A 211 11.00 -11.40 8.95
N GLN A 212 11.28 -12.65 8.56
CA GLN A 212 12.64 -13.18 8.58
C GLN A 212 13.56 -12.39 7.64
N LEU A 213 13.09 -12.13 6.42
CA LEU A 213 13.85 -11.40 5.40
C LEU A 213 14.14 -9.95 5.84
N THR A 214 13.14 -9.24 6.34
CA THR A 214 13.32 -7.85 6.78
C THR A 214 14.28 -7.72 7.96
N ASN A 215 14.30 -8.70 8.87
CA ASN A 215 15.27 -8.73 9.96
C ASN A 215 16.72 -8.91 9.45
N LEU A 216 16.92 -9.75 8.43
CA LEU A 216 18.24 -9.92 7.80
C LEU A 216 18.69 -8.61 7.12
N VAL A 217 17.83 -8.02 6.29
CA VAL A 217 18.16 -6.76 5.60
C VAL A 217 18.37 -5.62 6.59
N ARG A 218 17.55 -5.54 7.65
CA ARG A 218 17.73 -4.56 8.72
C ARG A 218 19.07 -4.70 9.42
N LYS A 219 19.45 -5.94 9.76
CA LYS A 219 20.74 -6.22 10.38
C LYS A 219 21.90 -5.77 9.51
N GLU A 220 21.89 -6.13 8.22
CA GLU A 220 22.92 -5.71 7.26
C GLU A 220 23.03 -4.18 7.16
N ARG A 221 21.90 -3.47 7.15
CA ARG A 221 21.89 -2.00 7.14
C ARG A 221 22.56 -1.43 8.41
N PHE A 222 22.28 -1.98 9.60
CA PHE A 222 22.92 -1.53 10.84
C PHE A 222 24.41 -1.87 10.86
N ASP A 223 24.79 -3.07 10.45
CA ASP A 223 26.19 -3.49 10.36
C ASP A 223 26.99 -2.60 9.38
N SER A 224 26.30 -2.05 8.37
CA SER A 224 26.84 -1.10 7.38
C SER A 224 26.83 0.38 7.85
N GLY A 225 26.43 0.66 9.09
CA GLY A 225 26.53 2.00 9.69
C GLY A 225 25.26 2.83 9.66
N SER A 226 24.09 2.23 9.39
CA SER A 226 22.80 2.94 9.51
C SER A 226 22.50 3.28 10.96
N LEU A 227 21.99 4.49 11.19
CA LEU A 227 21.55 4.94 12.52
C LEU A 227 20.07 4.60 12.73
N MET A 228 19.74 4.19 13.96
CA MET A 228 18.34 4.10 14.41
C MET A 228 18.01 5.40 15.14
N ILE A 229 17.03 6.14 14.62
CA ILE A 229 16.46 7.30 15.30
C ILE A 229 15.09 6.85 15.79
N GLU A 230 14.95 6.67 17.10
CA GLU A 230 13.67 6.46 17.74
C GLU A 230 13.02 7.82 17.94
N GLN A 231 11.88 8.03 17.29
CA GLN A 231 11.04 9.20 17.50
C GLN A 231 9.77 8.71 18.19
N GLU A 232 9.60 9.06 19.45
CA GLU A 232 8.32 8.89 20.12
C GLU A 232 7.33 9.85 19.45
N GLY A 233 6.38 9.29 18.71
CA GLY A 233 5.26 10.05 18.16
C GLY A 233 4.20 10.23 19.22
N ASP A 234 3.76 11.47 19.46
CA ASP A 234 2.61 11.73 20.29
C ASP A 234 1.35 11.13 19.65
N ALA A 235 0.81 10.08 20.25
CA ALA A 235 -0.47 9.52 19.85
C ALA A 235 -1.59 10.19 20.63
N PHE A 236 -2.57 10.74 19.92
CA PHE A 236 -3.73 11.37 20.52
C PHE A 236 -4.98 10.51 20.32
N ASP A 237 -5.68 10.20 21.41
CA ASP A 237 -7.03 9.68 21.33
C ASP A 237 -7.99 10.85 21.06
N LEU A 238 -8.92 10.64 20.14
CA LEU A 238 -9.93 11.65 19.82
C LEU A 238 -11.27 11.30 20.46
N ASP A 239 -11.92 12.27 21.06
CA ASP A 239 -13.32 12.17 21.44
C ASP A 239 -14.18 11.87 20.19
N PRO A 240 -15.03 10.82 20.22
CA PRO A 240 -15.79 10.41 19.04
C PRO A 240 -16.77 11.47 18.51
N GLU A 241 -17.29 12.33 19.39
CA GLU A 241 -18.30 13.34 19.05
C GLU A 241 -17.66 14.68 18.68
N THR A 242 -16.74 15.17 19.53
CA THR A 242 -16.16 16.51 19.38
C THR A 242 -14.92 16.51 18.49
N LYS A 243 -14.32 15.34 18.22
CA LYS A 243 -13.04 15.18 17.50
C LYS A 243 -11.88 15.95 18.14
N MET A 244 -11.99 16.28 19.42
CA MET A 244 -10.92 16.93 20.18
C MET A 244 -10.02 15.87 20.82
N PRO A 245 -8.71 16.12 20.96
CA PRO A 245 -7.80 15.23 21.67
C PRO A 245 -8.24 15.07 23.14
N THR A 246 -8.32 13.81 23.59
CA THR A 246 -8.72 13.47 24.97
C THR A 246 -7.53 13.10 25.85
N ASN A 247 -6.43 12.63 25.24
CA ASN A 247 -5.17 12.36 25.92
C ASN A 247 -4.09 13.32 25.43
N TYR A 248 -3.41 13.93 26.38
CA TYR A 248 -2.16 14.66 26.15
C TYR A 248 -1.03 13.81 26.74
N PRO A 249 0.02 13.48 25.98
CA PRO A 249 1.17 12.78 26.50
C PRO A 249 1.90 13.57 27.58
#